data_fc51ce3e4ed7fa51b9bae136ae974b09
#
_entry.id   fc51ce3e4ed7fa51b9bae136ae974b09
#
_cell.length_a   1.000
_cell.length_b   1.000
_cell.length_c   1.000
_cell.angle_alpha   90.00
_cell.angle_beta   90.00
_cell.angle_gamma   90.00
#
_symmetry.space_group_name_H-M   'P 1'
#
loop_
_entity.id
_entity.type
_entity.pdbx_description
1 polymer ?
#
loop_
_entity_poly.entity_id
_entity_poly.type
_entity_poly.pdbx_seq_one_letter_code
_entity_poly.pdbx_strand_id
1 'polypeptide(L)'
;MKKKYTDFICEKIRVVPEGIPIYTRQLAEKIAVAYQLSKREASAATAVAVKRVMDKGVMPELRCYQKGVYYRTAATPFGEIGINKEQLIADKYLLPDIGYETGLTVLYKIGLTSQMPRERILATNVAKGCMRTDRKLDVIIRPPKTIITAKNKDYLQVLDMLELVEKAPIDEKHPFEVLADYTKRRNSNI
;
A
#
# COMPACT_ATOMS: atom_id res chain seq x y z
N MET A 1 -23.66 -27.34 10.70
CA MET A 1 -23.53 -26.34 11.80
C MET A 1 -22.69 -25.18 11.31
N LYS A 2 -23.20 -23.92 11.30
CA LYS A 2 -22.39 -22.74 10.90
C LYS A 2 -21.28 -22.53 11.94
N LYS A 3 -20.03 -22.42 11.49
CA LYS A 3 -18.88 -22.09 12.37
C LYS A 3 -19.12 -20.75 13.09
N LYS A 4 -18.57 -20.60 14.30
CA LYS A 4 -18.57 -19.30 14.99
C LYS A 4 -17.76 -18.28 14.19
N TYR A 5 -18.14 -17.01 14.18
CA TYR A 5 -17.40 -15.95 13.45
C TYR A 5 -15.91 -15.89 13.83
N THR A 6 -15.60 -16.14 15.10
CA THR A 6 -14.21 -16.18 15.59
C THR A 6 -13.38 -17.25 14.88
N ASP A 7 -13.93 -18.48 14.79
CA ASP A 7 -13.22 -19.61 14.15
C ASP A 7 -13.02 -19.37 12.65
N PHE A 8 -14.06 -18.83 12.00
CA PHE A 8 -13.99 -18.46 10.58
C PHE A 8 -12.90 -17.39 10.34
N ILE A 9 -12.85 -16.35 11.18
CA ILE A 9 -11.84 -15.30 11.07
C ILE A 9 -10.44 -15.86 11.30
N CYS A 10 -10.24 -16.69 12.31
CA CYS A 10 -8.94 -17.32 12.57
C CYS A 10 -8.46 -18.13 11.37
N GLU A 11 -9.34 -18.90 10.72
CA GLU A 11 -8.98 -19.61 9.50
C GLU A 11 -8.54 -18.68 8.37
N LYS A 12 -9.27 -17.57 8.17
CA LYS A 12 -8.93 -16.59 7.11
C LYS A 12 -7.64 -15.83 7.40
N ILE A 13 -7.34 -15.58 8.67
CA ILE A 13 -6.10 -14.93 9.09
C ILE A 13 -4.90 -15.88 8.95
N ARG A 14 -5.03 -17.15 9.32
CA ARG A 14 -3.94 -18.14 9.28
C ARG A 14 -3.34 -18.37 7.90
N VAL A 15 -4.12 -18.20 6.83
CA VAL A 15 -3.65 -18.36 5.45
C VAL A 15 -2.92 -17.13 4.91
N VAL A 16 -2.95 -16.00 5.65
CA VAL A 16 -2.22 -14.80 5.26
C VAL A 16 -0.77 -14.93 5.75
N PRO A 17 0.24 -14.73 4.90
CA PRO A 17 1.64 -14.77 5.33
C PRO A 17 1.94 -13.72 6.42
N GLU A 18 3.01 -13.97 7.19
CA GLU A 18 3.50 -13.04 8.20
C GLU A 18 3.90 -11.71 7.57
N GLY A 19 3.66 -10.62 8.30
CA GLY A 19 3.95 -9.25 7.85
C GLY A 19 2.93 -8.69 6.86
N ILE A 20 2.12 -9.50 6.18
CA ILE A 20 1.15 -9.01 5.20
C ILE A 20 -0.04 -8.33 5.90
N PRO A 21 -0.46 -7.13 5.45
CA PRO A 21 -1.59 -6.42 6.02
C PRO A 21 -2.92 -7.19 5.91
N ILE A 22 -3.66 -7.24 6.99
CA ILE A 22 -4.98 -7.86 7.08
C ILE A 22 -5.99 -6.76 7.42
N TYR A 23 -6.92 -6.51 6.49
CA TYR A 23 -7.92 -5.46 6.63
C TYR A 23 -9.24 -6.01 7.16
N THR A 24 -9.77 -5.41 8.23
CA THR A 24 -11.09 -5.82 8.78
C THR A 24 -12.20 -5.67 7.75
N ARG A 25 -12.09 -4.72 6.82
CA ARG A 25 -13.04 -4.57 5.73
C ARG A 25 -13.11 -5.82 4.83
N GLN A 26 -11.95 -6.35 4.43
CA GLN A 26 -11.88 -7.57 3.60
C GLN A 26 -12.38 -8.80 4.36
N LEU A 27 -12.11 -8.89 5.66
CA LEU A 27 -12.66 -9.95 6.50
C LEU A 27 -14.19 -9.83 6.63
N ALA A 28 -14.72 -8.61 6.76
CA ALA A 28 -16.16 -8.38 6.81
C ALA A 28 -16.86 -8.75 5.49
N GLU A 29 -16.25 -8.45 4.35
CA GLU A 29 -16.76 -8.88 3.04
C GLU A 29 -16.84 -10.41 2.93
N LYS A 30 -15.82 -11.13 3.42
CA LYS A 30 -15.82 -12.61 3.47
C LYS A 30 -16.91 -13.16 4.41
N ILE A 31 -17.11 -12.52 5.56
CA ILE A 31 -18.18 -12.88 6.51
C ILE A 31 -19.57 -12.61 5.90
N ALA A 32 -19.76 -11.45 5.26
CA ALA A 32 -21.01 -11.10 4.62
C ALA A 32 -21.45 -12.19 3.63
N VAL A 33 -20.54 -12.66 2.80
CA VAL A 33 -20.79 -13.74 1.83
C VAL A 33 -21.05 -15.07 2.53
N ALA A 34 -20.19 -15.48 3.46
CA ALA A 34 -20.27 -16.80 4.09
C ALA A 34 -21.52 -16.99 4.98
N TYR A 35 -22.02 -15.92 5.58
CA TYR A 35 -23.13 -15.96 6.52
C TYR A 35 -24.39 -15.24 6.01
N GLN A 36 -24.36 -14.71 4.77
CA GLN A 36 -25.47 -13.98 4.15
C GLN A 36 -25.93 -12.78 5.00
N LEU A 37 -24.96 -12.01 5.51
CA LEU A 37 -25.20 -10.83 6.33
C LEU A 37 -25.15 -9.55 5.51
N SER A 38 -25.86 -8.52 5.97
CA SER A 38 -25.68 -7.17 5.46
C SER A 38 -24.26 -6.65 5.74
N LYS A 39 -23.79 -5.68 4.96
CA LYS A 39 -22.45 -5.05 5.17
C LYS A 39 -22.28 -4.51 6.59
N ARG A 40 -23.35 -3.96 7.18
CA ARG A 40 -23.32 -3.39 8.55
C ARG A 40 -23.16 -4.49 9.60
N GLU A 41 -23.96 -5.55 9.50
CA GLU A 41 -23.89 -6.68 10.42
C GLU A 41 -22.55 -7.41 10.33
N ALA A 42 -22.07 -7.68 9.11
CA ALA A 42 -20.78 -8.31 8.87
C ALA A 42 -19.62 -7.48 9.44
N SER A 43 -19.65 -6.15 9.27
CA SER A 43 -18.65 -5.25 9.85
C SER A 43 -18.66 -5.30 11.37
N ALA A 44 -19.83 -5.26 12.01
CA ALA A 44 -19.97 -5.36 13.45
C ALA A 44 -19.51 -6.73 13.98
N ALA A 45 -19.94 -7.82 13.34
CA ALA A 45 -19.53 -9.17 13.68
C ALA A 45 -18.02 -9.37 13.57
N THR A 46 -17.40 -8.83 12.51
CA THR A 46 -15.95 -8.88 12.28
C THR A 46 -15.21 -8.13 13.40
N ALA A 47 -15.63 -6.91 13.74
CA ALA A 47 -14.99 -6.11 14.79
C ALA A 47 -15.01 -6.83 16.14
N VAL A 48 -16.18 -7.39 16.51
CA VAL A 48 -16.34 -8.16 17.76
C VAL A 48 -15.49 -9.45 17.75
N ALA A 49 -15.47 -10.16 16.62
CA ALA A 49 -14.73 -11.41 16.52
C ALA A 49 -13.21 -11.18 16.56
N VAL A 50 -12.68 -10.18 15.83
CA VAL A 50 -11.25 -9.81 15.87
C VAL A 50 -10.85 -9.37 17.27
N LYS A 51 -11.68 -8.54 17.94
CA LYS A 51 -11.44 -8.14 19.33
C LYS A 51 -11.35 -9.35 20.24
N ARG A 52 -12.28 -10.31 20.13
CA ARG A 52 -12.25 -11.54 20.94
C ARG A 52 -11.02 -12.40 20.69
N VAL A 53 -10.55 -12.48 19.45
CA VAL A 53 -9.30 -13.20 19.11
C VAL A 53 -8.11 -12.56 19.83
N MET A 54 -8.04 -11.24 19.83
CA MET A 54 -6.96 -10.49 20.49
C MET A 54 -7.06 -10.62 22.02
N ASP A 55 -8.24 -10.33 22.60
CA ASP A 55 -8.45 -10.31 24.07
C ASP A 55 -8.24 -11.69 24.71
N LYS A 56 -8.58 -12.76 24.00
CA LYS A 56 -8.41 -14.14 24.49
C LYS A 56 -7.07 -14.78 24.12
N GLY A 57 -6.20 -14.08 23.42
CA GLY A 57 -4.91 -14.61 22.97
C GLY A 57 -5.02 -15.86 22.08
N VAL A 58 -6.16 -16.02 21.35
CA VAL A 58 -6.39 -17.19 20.48
C VAL A 58 -5.35 -17.27 19.34
N MET A 59 -4.83 -16.13 18.95
CA MET A 59 -3.74 -15.99 17.96
C MET A 59 -2.69 -15.05 18.54
N PRO A 60 -1.72 -15.57 19.31
CA PRO A 60 -0.69 -14.74 19.95
C PRO A 60 0.23 -14.03 18.94
N GLU A 61 0.29 -14.52 17.70
CA GLU A 61 1.02 -13.90 16.60
C GLU A 61 0.31 -12.72 15.96
N LEU A 62 -0.98 -12.48 16.27
CA LEU A 62 -1.74 -11.39 15.67
C LEU A 62 -1.40 -10.06 16.35
N ARG A 63 -1.06 -9.05 15.53
CA ARG A 63 -0.74 -7.69 15.99
C ARG A 63 -1.67 -6.68 15.34
N CYS A 64 -2.03 -5.64 16.10
CA CYS A 64 -2.76 -4.49 15.58
C CYS A 64 -1.76 -3.39 15.18
N TYR A 65 -1.70 -3.03 13.91
CA TYR A 65 -0.90 -1.90 13.43
C TYR A 65 -1.63 -0.56 13.67
N GLN A 66 -2.89 -0.53 13.30
CA GLN A 66 -3.82 0.58 13.54
C GLN A 66 -5.26 0.07 13.44
N LYS A 67 -6.22 0.91 13.85
CA LYS A 67 -7.64 0.56 13.77
C LYS A 67 -8.00 0.02 12.37
N GLY A 68 -8.46 -1.21 12.32
CA GLY A 68 -8.88 -1.87 11.08
C GLY A 68 -7.77 -2.53 10.27
N VAL A 69 -6.50 -2.45 10.70
CA VAL A 69 -5.35 -3.07 10.04
C VAL A 69 -4.57 -3.92 11.04
N TYR A 70 -4.43 -5.18 10.73
CA TYR A 70 -3.74 -6.18 11.53
C TYR A 70 -2.68 -6.88 10.68
N TYR A 71 -1.82 -7.64 11.30
CA TYR A 71 -0.85 -8.51 10.63
C TYR A 71 -0.44 -9.64 11.56
N ARG A 72 0.11 -10.71 10.99
CA ARG A 72 0.72 -11.77 11.79
C ARG A 72 2.21 -11.51 11.89
N THR A 73 2.76 -11.67 13.08
CA THR A 73 4.20 -11.63 13.33
C THR A 73 4.75 -13.05 13.49
N ALA A 74 6.04 -13.20 13.28
CA ALA A 74 6.80 -14.39 13.64
C ALA A 74 8.15 -13.97 14.23
N ALA A 75 8.67 -14.74 15.16
CA ALA A 75 10.01 -14.52 15.69
C ALA A 75 11.05 -14.97 14.67
N THR A 76 12.08 -14.17 14.49
CA THR A 76 13.25 -14.48 13.68
C THR A 76 14.52 -14.26 14.50
N PRO A 77 15.70 -14.75 14.06
CA PRO A 77 16.96 -14.45 14.71
C PRO A 77 17.29 -12.96 14.83
N PHE A 78 16.66 -12.13 13.99
CA PHE A 78 16.86 -10.67 13.96
C PHE A 78 15.73 -9.88 14.63
N GLY A 79 14.78 -10.54 15.30
CA GLY A 79 13.62 -9.92 15.94
C GLY A 79 12.28 -10.38 15.36
N GLU A 80 11.19 -9.71 15.75
CA GLU A 80 9.86 -10.02 15.23
C GLU A 80 9.65 -9.42 13.83
N ILE A 81 8.96 -10.17 12.96
CA ILE A 81 8.53 -9.66 11.65
C ILE A 81 7.50 -8.55 11.86
N GLY A 82 7.81 -7.35 11.40
CA GLY A 82 6.89 -6.22 11.36
C GLY A 82 5.92 -6.29 10.18
N ILE A 83 4.97 -5.35 10.16
CA ILE A 83 4.07 -5.19 9.02
C ILE A 83 4.83 -4.74 7.77
N ASN A 84 4.46 -5.28 6.61
CA ASN A 84 4.99 -4.86 5.31
C ASN A 84 4.45 -3.45 4.96
N LYS A 85 5.25 -2.42 5.23
CA LYS A 85 4.90 -1.03 4.95
C LYS A 85 4.77 -0.76 3.46
N GLU A 86 5.55 -1.43 2.60
CA GLU A 86 5.46 -1.27 1.14
C GLU A 86 4.08 -1.71 0.64
N GLN A 87 3.59 -2.84 1.12
CA GLN A 87 2.24 -3.30 0.78
C GLN A 87 1.17 -2.33 1.30
N LEU A 88 1.31 -1.80 2.52
CA LEU A 88 0.40 -0.78 3.05
C LEU A 88 0.37 0.49 2.21
N ILE A 89 1.55 0.95 1.76
CA ILE A 89 1.66 2.12 0.89
C ILE A 89 0.98 1.84 -0.44
N ALA A 90 1.25 0.68 -1.04
CA ALA A 90 0.62 0.27 -2.29
C ALA A 90 -0.90 0.24 -2.17
N ASP A 91 -1.44 -0.48 -1.18
CA ASP A 91 -2.89 -0.64 -0.97
C ASP A 91 -3.61 0.69 -0.68
N LYS A 92 -2.92 1.60 0.01
CA LYS A 92 -3.54 2.86 0.46
C LYS A 92 -3.46 3.97 -0.58
N TYR A 93 -2.37 4.02 -1.35
CA TYR A 93 -2.05 5.19 -2.16
C TYR A 93 -1.83 4.92 -3.64
N LEU A 94 -1.52 3.67 -4.03
CA LEU A 94 -1.14 3.34 -5.40
C LEU A 94 -2.16 2.43 -6.11
N LEU A 95 -2.72 1.46 -5.41
CA LEU A 95 -3.61 0.44 -6.00
C LEU A 95 -5.10 0.76 -5.80
N PRO A 96 -5.95 0.36 -6.77
CA PRO A 96 -5.65 -0.16 -8.09
C PRO A 96 -5.37 0.95 -9.10
N ASP A 97 -4.58 1.71 -9.34
CA ASP A 97 -4.38 2.83 -10.27
C ASP A 97 -4.88 4.17 -9.75
N ILE A 98 -4.71 4.38 -8.44
CA ILE A 98 -5.08 5.64 -7.79
C ILE A 98 -3.87 6.54 -7.49
N GLY A 99 -2.66 6.06 -7.79
CA GLY A 99 -1.44 6.79 -7.51
C GLY A 99 -0.21 6.22 -8.20
N TYR A 100 0.88 7.00 -8.16
CA TYR A 100 2.20 6.64 -8.65
C TYR A 100 3.28 7.32 -7.81
N GLU A 101 4.49 6.74 -7.83
CA GLU A 101 5.67 7.36 -7.21
C GLU A 101 6.16 8.53 -8.08
N THR A 102 6.62 9.59 -7.43
CA THR A 102 7.19 10.78 -8.07
C THR A 102 8.35 11.33 -7.24
N GLY A 103 8.92 12.45 -7.63
CA GLY A 103 10.05 13.05 -6.93
C GLY A 103 11.38 12.32 -7.19
N LEU A 104 12.39 12.63 -6.36
CA LEU A 104 13.73 12.06 -6.51
C LEU A 104 13.74 10.53 -6.36
N THR A 105 12.79 9.94 -5.66
CA THR A 105 12.69 8.48 -5.48
C THR A 105 12.57 7.74 -6.82
N VAL A 106 11.74 8.24 -7.72
CA VAL A 106 11.58 7.60 -9.02
C VAL A 106 12.81 7.82 -9.91
N LEU A 107 13.42 9.01 -9.88
CA LEU A 107 14.64 9.30 -10.61
C LEU A 107 15.82 8.42 -10.16
N TYR A 108 15.96 8.23 -8.85
CA TYR A 108 16.93 7.30 -8.26
C TYR A 108 16.68 5.85 -8.71
N LYS A 109 15.43 5.38 -8.66
CA LYS A 109 15.08 4.01 -9.06
C LYS A 109 15.36 3.68 -10.54
N ILE A 110 15.31 4.68 -11.40
CA ILE A 110 15.60 4.51 -12.84
C ILE A 110 17.05 4.87 -13.20
N GLY A 111 17.87 5.24 -12.22
CA GLY A 111 19.29 5.49 -12.40
C GLY A 111 19.66 6.87 -12.95
N LEU A 112 18.76 7.85 -12.87
CA LEU A 112 19.05 9.22 -13.32
C LEU A 112 19.87 10.02 -12.30
N THR A 113 19.82 9.64 -11.04
CA THR A 113 20.59 10.27 -9.96
C THR A 113 21.13 9.21 -9.01
N SER A 114 22.34 9.43 -8.51
CA SER A 114 22.95 8.62 -7.45
C SER A 114 22.47 9.05 -6.05
N GLN A 115 21.83 10.20 -5.94
CA GLN A 115 21.36 10.73 -4.67
C GLN A 115 20.16 9.93 -4.16
N MET A 116 20.36 9.19 -3.08
CA MET A 116 19.30 8.48 -2.40
C MET A 116 18.34 9.48 -1.75
N PRO A 117 17.06 9.52 -2.14
CA PRO A 117 16.10 10.47 -1.59
C PRO A 117 15.82 10.16 -0.12
N ARG A 118 15.80 11.19 0.71
CA ARG A 118 15.42 11.09 2.11
C ARG A 118 13.92 10.85 2.28
N GLU A 119 13.13 11.35 1.35
CA GLU A 119 11.67 11.32 1.42
C GLU A 119 11.08 10.67 0.17
N ARG A 120 10.12 9.80 0.38
CA ARG A 120 9.36 9.17 -0.71
C ARG A 120 8.09 9.95 -0.98
N ILE A 121 7.95 10.43 -2.20
CA ILE A 121 6.81 11.24 -2.64
C ILE A 121 5.89 10.43 -3.54
N LEU A 122 4.59 10.48 -3.24
CA LEU A 122 3.55 9.80 -4.01
C LEU A 122 2.53 10.84 -4.49
N ALA A 123 2.21 10.79 -5.78
CA ALA A 123 1.03 11.46 -6.33
C ALA A 123 -0.15 10.51 -6.27
N THR A 124 -1.28 10.92 -5.68
CA THR A 124 -2.42 10.01 -5.48
C THR A 124 -3.74 10.76 -5.42
N ASN A 125 -4.80 10.12 -5.95
CA ASN A 125 -6.17 10.64 -5.87
C ASN A 125 -6.70 10.75 -4.43
N VAL A 126 -6.06 10.05 -3.47
CA VAL A 126 -6.41 10.12 -2.04
C VAL A 126 -5.97 11.42 -1.40
N ALA A 127 -4.97 12.10 -1.96
CA ALA A 127 -4.54 13.41 -1.50
C ALA A 127 -5.57 14.47 -1.90
N LYS A 128 -6.21 15.09 -0.90
CA LYS A 128 -7.20 16.15 -1.11
C LYS A 128 -6.54 17.51 -0.90
N GLY A 129 -6.40 18.27 -1.98
CA GLY A 129 -6.07 19.69 -1.97
C GLY A 129 -4.60 20.06 -1.71
N CYS A 130 -3.91 19.45 -0.75
CA CYS A 130 -2.55 19.83 -0.38
C CYS A 130 -1.62 18.64 -0.16
N MET A 131 -0.33 18.92 -0.25
CA MET A 131 0.74 17.99 0.12
C MET A 131 0.73 17.74 1.63
N ARG A 132 0.88 16.50 2.06
CA ARG A 132 0.93 16.12 3.47
C ARG A 132 1.84 14.89 3.70
N THR A 133 2.39 14.77 4.89
CA THR A 133 3.20 13.62 5.29
C THR A 133 2.35 12.60 6.04
N ASP A 134 2.39 11.35 5.60
CA ASP A 134 1.96 10.20 6.41
C ASP A 134 3.15 9.73 7.26
N ARG A 135 3.23 10.23 8.49
CA ARG A 135 4.35 9.94 9.42
C ARG A 135 4.48 8.47 9.78
N LYS A 136 3.37 7.68 9.75
CA LYS A 136 3.41 6.25 10.09
C LYS A 136 4.07 5.41 8.99
N LEU A 137 3.85 5.81 7.75
CA LEU A 137 4.39 5.13 6.57
C LEU A 137 5.66 5.81 6.04
N ASP A 138 6.02 6.97 6.58
CA ASP A 138 7.16 7.77 6.18
C ASP A 138 7.13 8.13 4.68
N VAL A 139 5.99 8.63 4.23
CA VAL A 139 5.78 9.06 2.84
C VAL A 139 5.10 10.43 2.78
N ILE A 140 5.47 11.21 1.79
CA ILE A 140 4.78 12.44 1.43
C ILE A 140 3.78 12.11 0.33
N ILE A 141 2.52 12.52 0.52
CA ILE A 141 1.50 12.39 -0.50
C ILE A 141 1.10 13.76 -1.02
N ARG A 142 0.92 13.89 -2.32
CA ARG A 142 0.47 15.10 -2.98
C ARG A 142 -0.70 14.82 -3.93
N PRO A 143 -1.57 15.80 -4.19
CA PRO A 143 -2.57 15.67 -5.23
C PRO A 143 -1.88 15.54 -6.60
N PRO A 144 -2.44 14.73 -7.51
CA PRO A 144 -1.97 14.67 -8.89
C PRO A 144 -2.42 15.92 -9.66
N LYS A 145 -1.79 16.20 -10.79
CA LYS A 145 -2.18 17.32 -11.68
C LYS A 145 -3.57 17.11 -12.29
N THR A 146 -3.94 15.88 -12.53
CA THR A 146 -5.27 15.46 -12.98
C THR A 146 -5.61 14.11 -12.33
N ILE A 147 -6.89 13.73 -12.36
CA ILE A 147 -7.35 12.45 -11.79
C ILE A 147 -6.60 11.29 -12.45
N ILE A 148 -5.96 10.48 -11.62
CA ILE A 148 -5.22 9.28 -12.05
C ILE A 148 -6.23 8.17 -12.36
N THR A 149 -6.00 7.52 -13.49
CA THR A 149 -6.76 6.36 -13.98
C THR A 149 -5.77 5.32 -14.51
N ALA A 150 -6.22 4.09 -14.74
CA ALA A 150 -5.40 3.05 -15.36
C ALA A 150 -4.81 3.48 -16.71
N LYS A 151 -5.53 4.32 -17.48
CA LYS A 151 -5.10 4.77 -18.80
C LYS A 151 -4.04 5.87 -18.79
N ASN A 152 -3.99 6.73 -17.76
CA ASN A 152 -3.11 7.91 -17.76
C ASN A 152 -2.00 7.87 -16.72
N LYS A 153 -2.02 6.90 -15.82
CA LYS A 153 -1.09 6.78 -14.68
C LYS A 153 0.37 6.85 -15.11
N ASP A 154 0.75 6.04 -16.09
CA ASP A 154 2.14 5.96 -16.56
C ASP A 154 2.56 7.24 -17.32
N TYR A 155 1.67 7.83 -18.10
CA TYR A 155 1.93 9.12 -18.76
C TYR A 155 2.12 10.24 -17.72
N LEU A 156 1.30 10.30 -16.69
CA LEU A 156 1.43 11.29 -15.63
C LEU A 156 2.75 11.14 -14.86
N GLN A 157 3.18 9.90 -14.61
CA GLN A 157 4.47 9.64 -13.99
C GLN A 157 5.63 10.11 -14.86
N VAL A 158 5.59 9.83 -16.17
CA VAL A 158 6.62 10.28 -17.12
C VAL A 158 6.66 11.80 -17.21
N LEU A 159 5.50 12.47 -17.27
CA LEU A 159 5.42 13.94 -17.26
C LEU A 159 6.03 14.55 -16.01
N ASP A 160 5.77 13.97 -14.84
CA ASP A 160 6.39 14.39 -13.59
C ASP A 160 7.91 14.20 -13.61
N MET A 161 8.40 13.10 -14.17
CA MET A 161 9.83 12.85 -14.31
C MET A 161 10.50 13.85 -15.25
N LEU A 162 9.89 14.17 -16.39
CA LEU A 162 10.39 15.18 -17.33
C LEU A 162 10.57 16.55 -16.68
N GLU A 163 9.58 17.00 -15.89
CA GLU A 163 9.71 18.25 -15.15
C GLU A 163 10.78 18.23 -14.06
N LEU A 164 11.00 17.06 -13.46
CA LEU A 164 12.00 16.89 -12.40
C LEU A 164 13.43 16.84 -12.96
N VAL A 165 13.65 16.27 -14.13
CA VAL A 165 14.97 16.19 -14.78
C VAL A 165 15.60 17.57 -14.93
N GLU A 166 14.83 18.60 -15.23
CA GLU A 166 15.34 19.99 -15.36
C GLU A 166 15.72 20.64 -14.02
N LYS A 167 15.21 20.11 -12.90
CA LYS A 167 15.30 20.76 -11.57
C LYS A 167 16.09 19.94 -10.55
N ALA A 168 16.27 18.66 -10.81
CA ALA A 168 16.92 17.73 -9.90
C ALA A 168 18.41 17.61 -10.20
N PRO A 169 19.21 17.20 -9.21
CA PRO A 169 20.60 16.82 -9.43
C PRO A 169 20.65 15.52 -10.24
N ILE A 170 20.92 15.64 -11.53
CA ILE A 170 21.03 14.51 -12.46
C ILE A 170 22.51 14.20 -12.68
N ASP A 171 22.88 12.94 -12.48
CA ASP A 171 24.25 12.45 -12.68
C ASP A 171 24.41 11.75 -14.03
N GLU A 172 23.28 11.31 -14.62
CA GLU A 172 23.24 10.64 -15.93
C GLU A 172 23.51 11.63 -17.07
N LYS A 173 24.38 11.26 -18.01
CA LYS A 173 24.77 12.10 -19.14
C LYS A 173 23.67 12.22 -20.20
N HIS A 174 22.86 11.18 -20.35
CA HIS A 174 21.80 11.08 -21.34
C HIS A 174 20.43 10.82 -20.70
N PRO A 175 19.93 11.72 -19.83
CA PRO A 175 18.74 11.47 -19.01
C PRO A 175 17.49 11.22 -19.84
N PHE A 176 17.37 11.84 -21.01
CA PHE A 176 16.20 11.66 -21.88
C PHE A 176 16.19 10.29 -22.59
N GLU A 177 17.35 9.69 -22.86
CA GLU A 177 17.44 8.34 -23.40
C GLU A 177 16.97 7.31 -22.36
N VAL A 178 17.40 7.46 -21.10
CA VAL A 178 16.95 6.62 -19.98
C VAL A 178 15.44 6.74 -19.78
N LEU A 179 14.87 7.95 -19.84
CA LEU A 179 13.43 8.16 -19.77
C LEU A 179 12.68 7.53 -20.94
N ALA A 180 13.22 7.65 -22.17
CA ALA A 180 12.63 7.02 -23.34
C ALA A 180 12.59 5.49 -23.22
N ASP A 181 13.67 4.88 -22.75
CA ASP A 181 13.75 3.44 -22.54
C ASP A 181 12.84 2.96 -21.39
N TYR A 182 12.74 3.72 -20.31
CA TYR A 182 11.79 3.46 -19.25
C TYR A 182 10.35 3.44 -19.77
N THR A 183 10.00 4.43 -20.61
CA THR A 183 8.67 4.55 -21.21
C THR A 183 8.36 3.39 -22.16
N LYS A 184 9.32 3.01 -23.01
CA LYS A 184 9.18 1.86 -23.93
C LYS A 184 8.91 0.56 -23.17
N ARG A 185 9.68 0.28 -22.09
CA ARG A 185 9.51 -0.94 -21.28
C ARG A 185 8.13 -1.03 -20.63
N ARG A 186 7.54 0.08 -20.25
CA ARG A 186 6.19 0.12 -19.66
C ARG A 186 5.10 -0.07 -20.71
N ASN A 187 5.25 0.55 -21.88
CA ASN A 187 4.28 0.39 -22.98
C ASN A 187 4.31 -1.01 -23.62
N SER A 188 5.42 -1.75 -23.49
CA SER A 188 5.52 -3.14 -23.97
C SER A 188 4.83 -4.16 -23.09
N ASN A 189 4.33 -3.76 -21.91
CA ASN A 189 3.61 -4.60 -20.96
C ASN A 189 2.08 -4.34 -20.96
N ILE A 190 1.58 -3.60 -21.95
CA ILE A 190 0.17 -3.38 -22.24
C ILE A 190 -0.20 -4.16 -23.51
#